data_98fc2291151faa4596fc504929b4762b
#
_entry.id   98fc2291151faa4596fc504929b4762b
#
_cell.length_a   1.000
_cell.length_b   1.000
_cell.length_c   1.000
_cell.angle_alpha   90.00
_cell.angle_beta   90.00
_cell.angle_gamma   90.00
#
_symmetry.space_group_name_H-M   'P 1'
#
loop_
_entity.id
_entity.type
_entity.pdbx_description
1 polymer ?
#
loop_
_entity_poly.entity_id
_entity_poly.type
_entity_poly.pdbx_seq_one_letter_code
_entity_poly.pdbx_strand_id
1 'polypeptide(L)'
;MASPQLQTAIEMFKSAGARMGGTLAEIRLVLEEMSAPFKLAGDITCTPVNAGGVPAEWITAPGAVADRVLLYLHGGGYVMGSINTHREMVSRLSRAAGARALLLEYRLAPEHPFPAAVDDAVAAYRWLLSQNLKPSRIVVAGDSAGGGLALATLVALRDAKLPSPAVGVCLSPWTDMEGIGGSMTTKAKEDPIVQREMLLGMAKLYLGQQDPRAPLAAPLYADLRGLPPLLIQVGSAETLLDDSTRVTERAKAVGVKVDLEVWDQMIHVWQLFAPILPEGQQAIERIGQFIREHTA
;
A
#
# COMPACT_ATOMS: atom_id res chain seq x y z
N MET A 1 -19.07 -17.30 -1.34
CA MET A 1 -19.77 -16.31 -0.49
C MET A 1 -18.78 -15.85 0.55
N ALA A 2 -18.69 -14.53 0.76
CA ALA A 2 -17.82 -13.97 1.80
C ALA A 2 -18.24 -14.47 3.20
N SER A 3 -17.27 -14.47 4.12
CA SER A 3 -17.51 -14.88 5.51
C SER A 3 -18.40 -13.87 6.26
N PRO A 4 -19.14 -14.30 7.29
CA PRO A 4 -19.96 -13.40 8.10
C PRO A 4 -19.16 -12.25 8.74
N GLN A 5 -17.87 -12.43 8.96
CA GLN A 5 -16.96 -11.44 9.54
C GLN A 5 -16.75 -10.21 8.65
N LEU A 6 -17.00 -10.33 7.34
CA LEU A 6 -16.95 -9.18 6.43
C LEU A 6 -17.90 -8.06 6.89
N GLN A 7 -19.08 -8.39 7.40
CA GLN A 7 -20.02 -7.38 7.88
C GLN A 7 -19.43 -6.57 9.05
N THR A 8 -18.69 -7.20 9.95
CA THR A 8 -18.00 -6.48 11.05
C THR A 8 -16.95 -5.52 10.51
N ALA A 9 -16.15 -5.93 9.50
CA ALA A 9 -15.18 -5.06 8.87
C ALA A 9 -15.85 -3.86 8.16
N ILE A 10 -16.98 -4.09 7.48
CA ILE A 10 -17.77 -3.02 6.85
C ILE A 10 -18.28 -2.01 7.90
N GLU A 11 -18.78 -2.48 9.03
CA GLU A 11 -19.28 -1.61 10.11
C GLU A 11 -18.16 -0.78 10.74
N MET A 12 -16.98 -1.36 10.93
CA MET A 12 -15.79 -0.62 11.39
C MET A 12 -15.43 0.49 10.43
N PHE A 13 -15.37 0.22 9.13
CA PHE A 13 -15.09 1.24 8.12
C PHE A 13 -16.18 2.32 8.04
N LYS A 14 -17.46 1.94 8.10
CA LYS A 14 -18.57 2.93 8.14
C LYS A 14 -18.46 3.83 9.36
N SER A 15 -18.15 3.28 10.52
CA SER A 15 -17.94 4.05 11.74
C SER A 15 -16.77 5.02 11.62
N ALA A 16 -15.64 4.58 11.05
CA ALA A 16 -14.52 5.44 10.76
C ALA A 16 -14.87 6.52 9.72
N GLY A 17 -15.50 6.14 8.61
CA GLY A 17 -15.92 7.05 7.54
C GLY A 17 -16.83 8.18 8.01
N ALA A 18 -17.77 7.90 8.93
CA ALA A 18 -18.63 8.91 9.52
C ALA A 18 -17.87 10.01 10.30
N ARG A 19 -16.62 9.76 10.68
CA ARG A 19 -15.74 10.68 11.42
C ARG A 19 -14.70 11.38 10.54
N MET A 20 -14.66 11.07 9.24
CA MET A 20 -13.69 11.65 8.28
C MET A 20 -14.03 13.09 7.83
N GLY A 21 -15.10 13.68 8.34
CA GLY A 21 -15.50 15.07 8.03
C GLY A 21 -14.87 16.14 8.91
N GLY A 22 -13.97 15.76 9.82
CA GLY A 22 -13.32 16.67 10.77
C GLY A 22 -12.07 17.37 10.23
N THR A 23 -11.30 17.96 11.14
CA THR A 23 -9.97 18.51 10.86
C THR A 23 -9.00 17.38 10.49
N LEU A 24 -7.90 17.71 9.80
CA LEU A 24 -6.88 16.72 9.43
C LEU A 24 -6.32 15.96 10.65
N ALA A 25 -6.15 16.64 11.78
CA ALA A 25 -5.69 16.00 13.02
C ALA A 25 -6.70 14.96 13.54
N GLU A 26 -7.99 15.27 13.48
CA GLU A 26 -9.06 14.34 13.86
C GLU A 26 -9.14 13.15 12.91
N ILE A 27 -8.99 13.38 11.59
CA ILE A 27 -8.98 12.32 10.58
C ILE A 27 -7.79 11.36 10.81
N ARG A 28 -6.60 11.89 11.09
CA ARG A 28 -5.42 11.08 11.44
C ARG A 28 -5.68 10.23 12.68
N LEU A 29 -6.31 10.79 13.70
CA LEU A 29 -6.65 10.07 14.93
C LEU A 29 -7.67 8.94 14.69
N VAL A 30 -8.63 9.13 13.79
CA VAL A 30 -9.62 8.09 13.45
C VAL A 30 -8.94 6.81 12.97
N LEU A 31 -7.92 6.92 12.12
CA LEU A 31 -7.21 5.75 11.58
C LEU A 31 -6.37 5.05 12.68
N GLU A 32 -5.74 5.83 13.56
CA GLU A 32 -5.01 5.29 14.74
C GLU A 32 -5.97 4.50 15.66
N GLU A 33 -7.14 5.07 15.97
CA GLU A 33 -8.14 4.44 16.83
C GLU A 33 -8.75 3.19 16.18
N MET A 34 -8.95 3.18 14.87
CA MET A 34 -9.47 2.02 14.15
C MET A 34 -8.51 0.83 14.19
N SER A 35 -7.21 1.09 14.14
CA SER A 35 -6.17 0.05 14.19
C SER A 35 -5.84 -0.43 15.61
N ALA A 36 -6.08 0.40 16.63
CA ALA A 36 -5.70 0.15 18.01
C ALA A 36 -6.21 -1.17 18.64
N PRO A 37 -7.39 -1.72 18.27
CA PRO A 37 -7.85 -3.02 18.75
C PRO A 37 -6.99 -4.19 18.26
N PHE A 38 -6.34 -4.07 17.11
CA PHE A 38 -5.55 -5.13 16.51
C PHE A 38 -4.15 -5.18 17.13
N LYS A 39 -3.96 -6.18 18.00
CA LYS A 39 -2.72 -6.32 18.76
C LYS A 39 -1.70 -7.17 18.03
N LEU A 40 -0.44 -6.78 18.10
CA LEU A 40 0.67 -7.60 17.62
C LEU A 40 0.72 -8.95 18.36
N ALA A 41 1.08 -10.00 17.65
CA ALA A 41 1.47 -11.26 18.27
C ALA A 41 2.75 -11.06 19.11
N GLY A 42 2.81 -11.70 20.27
CA GLY A 42 3.89 -11.49 21.25
C GLY A 42 5.28 -11.95 20.82
N ASP A 43 5.37 -12.64 19.68
CA ASP A 43 6.61 -13.14 19.10
C ASP A 43 7.17 -12.24 17.96
N ILE A 44 6.52 -11.12 17.68
CA ILE A 44 6.98 -10.12 16.70
C ILE A 44 8.00 -9.18 17.34
N THR A 45 9.11 -8.97 16.66
CA THR A 45 10.11 -7.97 17.06
C THR A 45 9.95 -6.71 16.21
N CYS A 46 9.83 -5.56 16.88
CA CYS A 46 9.78 -4.23 16.27
C CYS A 46 11.03 -3.44 16.69
N THR A 47 11.76 -2.89 15.73
CA THR A 47 13.00 -2.13 15.98
C THR A 47 13.00 -0.85 15.16
N PRO A 48 12.88 0.33 15.78
CA PRO A 48 12.99 1.61 15.08
C PRO A 48 14.35 1.78 14.40
N VAL A 49 14.34 2.40 13.23
CA VAL A 49 15.55 2.66 12.44
C VAL A 49 15.38 3.94 11.61
N ASN A 50 16.50 4.57 11.24
CA ASN A 50 16.53 5.63 10.25
C ASN A 50 16.97 5.05 8.90
N ALA A 51 16.07 5.03 7.93
CA ALA A 51 16.30 4.45 6.62
C ALA A 51 16.70 5.53 5.61
N GLY A 52 17.96 5.97 5.66
CA GLY A 52 18.48 6.99 4.75
C GLY A 52 17.92 8.40 4.99
N GLY A 53 17.66 8.76 6.23
CA GLY A 53 17.06 10.03 6.65
C GLY A 53 15.57 9.92 6.97
N VAL A 54 14.92 8.79 6.63
CA VAL A 54 13.48 8.58 6.83
C VAL A 54 13.25 7.67 8.04
N PRO A 55 12.42 8.07 9.01
CA PRO A 55 12.03 7.18 10.11
C PRO A 55 11.35 5.92 9.58
N ALA A 56 11.67 4.78 10.16
CA ALA A 56 11.12 3.50 9.77
C ALA A 56 11.16 2.52 10.94
N GLU A 57 10.49 1.39 10.80
CA GLU A 57 10.54 0.32 11.77
C GLU A 57 10.78 -1.03 11.09
N TRP A 58 11.77 -1.76 11.56
CA TRP A 58 11.88 -3.17 11.23
C TRP A 58 10.84 -3.97 12.00
N ILE A 59 10.01 -4.69 11.27
CA ILE A 59 9.03 -5.64 11.82
C ILE A 59 9.46 -7.03 11.38
N THR A 60 9.78 -7.89 12.35
CA THR A 60 10.37 -9.19 12.09
C THR A 60 9.58 -10.28 12.81
N ALA A 61 8.99 -11.17 12.05
CA ALA A 61 8.36 -12.38 12.56
C ALA A 61 9.40 -13.50 12.76
N PRO A 62 9.17 -14.46 13.65
CA PRO A 62 10.01 -15.65 13.80
C PRO A 62 10.20 -16.37 12.46
N GLY A 63 11.43 -16.80 12.19
CA GLY A 63 11.78 -17.48 10.95
C GLY A 63 11.94 -16.59 9.71
N ALA A 64 11.82 -15.28 9.86
CA ALA A 64 12.10 -14.37 8.76
C ALA A 64 13.57 -14.43 8.32
N VAL A 65 13.80 -14.57 7.01
CA VAL A 65 15.13 -14.61 6.42
C VAL A 65 15.70 -13.20 6.39
N ALA A 66 16.90 -13.03 6.95
CA ALA A 66 17.47 -11.70 7.22
C ALA A 66 17.72 -10.84 5.97
N ASP A 67 18.03 -11.49 4.83
CA ASP A 67 18.32 -10.81 3.55
C ASP A 67 17.10 -10.72 2.60
N ARG A 68 15.93 -11.27 2.99
CA ARG A 68 14.66 -11.03 2.28
C ARG A 68 13.94 -9.87 2.94
N VAL A 69 13.70 -8.82 2.19
CA VAL A 69 13.16 -7.57 2.75
C VAL A 69 11.91 -7.12 2.00
N LEU A 70 10.88 -6.76 2.76
CA LEU A 70 9.67 -6.11 2.31
C LEU A 70 9.74 -4.63 2.72
N LEU A 71 10.03 -3.72 1.78
CA LEU A 71 9.84 -2.29 2.00
C LEU A 71 8.35 -1.98 1.86
N TYR A 72 7.72 -1.61 2.96
CA TYR A 72 6.28 -1.38 3.03
C TYR A 72 5.94 0.10 3.19
N LEU A 73 5.05 0.58 2.32
CA LEU A 73 4.55 1.94 2.23
C LEU A 73 3.07 1.92 2.61
N HIS A 74 2.73 2.54 3.74
CA HIS A 74 1.37 2.48 4.27
C HIS A 74 0.36 3.30 3.47
N GLY A 75 -0.92 2.94 3.58
CA GLY A 75 -2.04 3.69 3.03
C GLY A 75 -2.38 4.95 3.83
N GLY A 76 -3.49 5.59 3.46
CA GLY A 76 -3.98 6.78 4.14
C GLY A 76 -4.00 8.05 3.28
N GLY A 77 -4.18 7.91 1.96
CA GLY A 77 -4.40 9.02 1.03
C GLY A 77 -3.26 10.04 0.97
N TYR A 78 -2.04 9.66 1.34
CA TYR A 78 -0.86 10.53 1.50
C TYR A 78 -1.00 11.61 2.60
N VAL A 79 -2.09 11.65 3.33
CA VAL A 79 -2.38 12.70 4.34
C VAL A 79 -2.51 12.15 5.76
N MET A 80 -2.65 10.84 5.91
CA MET A 80 -2.78 10.12 7.17
C MET A 80 -2.10 8.75 7.10
N GLY A 81 -2.22 7.95 8.15
CA GLY A 81 -1.50 6.69 8.28
C GLY A 81 -0.17 6.87 9.00
N SER A 82 0.35 5.78 9.52
CA SER A 82 1.59 5.74 10.29
C SER A 82 2.09 4.31 10.43
N ILE A 83 3.27 4.15 11.02
CA ILE A 83 3.77 2.85 11.46
C ILE A 83 2.75 2.15 12.38
N ASN A 84 2.11 2.89 13.31
CA ASN A 84 1.18 2.30 14.26
C ASN A 84 -0.04 1.69 13.58
N THR A 85 -0.60 2.39 12.57
CA THR A 85 -1.81 1.96 11.88
C THR A 85 -1.63 0.69 11.06
N HIS A 86 -0.41 0.41 10.61
CA HIS A 86 -0.13 -0.72 9.69
C HIS A 86 0.74 -1.81 10.30
N ARG A 87 1.30 -1.60 11.49
CA ARG A 87 2.25 -2.53 12.14
C ARG A 87 1.69 -3.96 12.23
N GLU A 88 0.41 -4.12 12.57
CA GLU A 88 -0.19 -5.44 12.73
C GLU A 88 -0.27 -6.19 11.39
N MET A 89 -0.84 -5.58 10.36
CA MET A 89 -0.92 -6.18 9.02
C MET A 89 0.47 -6.48 8.45
N VAL A 90 1.41 -5.55 8.60
CA VAL A 90 2.79 -5.73 8.11
C VAL A 90 3.50 -6.86 8.87
N SER A 91 3.18 -7.08 10.14
CA SER A 91 3.72 -8.22 10.90
C SER A 91 3.24 -9.57 10.33
N ARG A 92 1.98 -9.65 9.89
CA ARG A 92 1.45 -10.84 9.20
C ARG A 92 2.11 -11.02 7.83
N LEU A 93 2.33 -9.94 7.08
CA LEU A 93 3.06 -9.99 5.81
C LEU A 93 4.50 -10.47 6.02
N SER A 94 5.19 -9.97 7.06
CA SER A 94 6.54 -10.45 7.43
C SER A 94 6.55 -11.96 7.65
N ARG A 95 5.59 -12.48 8.42
CA ARG A 95 5.44 -13.91 8.70
C ARG A 95 5.14 -14.72 7.44
N ALA A 96 4.14 -14.29 6.66
CA ALA A 96 3.70 -15.00 5.47
C ALA A 96 4.80 -15.04 4.38
N ALA A 97 5.53 -13.94 4.22
CA ALA A 97 6.63 -13.86 3.26
C ALA A 97 7.94 -14.51 3.76
N GLY A 98 8.07 -14.80 5.06
CA GLY A 98 9.34 -15.15 5.66
C GLY A 98 10.40 -14.06 5.44
N ALA A 99 10.01 -12.80 5.53
CA ALA A 99 10.81 -11.63 5.22
C ALA A 99 10.84 -10.65 6.40
N ARG A 100 11.93 -9.91 6.57
CA ARG A 100 11.91 -8.73 7.43
C ARG A 100 11.16 -7.62 6.71
N ALA A 101 10.18 -7.00 7.37
CA ALA A 101 9.50 -5.84 6.81
C ALA A 101 10.12 -4.55 7.34
N LEU A 102 10.41 -3.62 6.44
CA LEU A 102 10.77 -2.23 6.75
C LEU A 102 9.53 -1.38 6.47
N LEU A 103 8.80 -1.04 7.52
CA LEU A 103 7.63 -0.16 7.44
C LEU A 103 8.10 1.29 7.56
N LEU A 104 7.81 2.09 6.53
CA LEU A 104 8.31 3.45 6.40
C LEU A 104 7.33 4.47 6.96
N GLU A 105 7.82 5.42 7.75
CA GLU A 105 7.10 6.62 8.17
C GLU A 105 7.42 7.76 7.20
N TYR A 106 6.91 7.69 5.99
CA TYR A 106 7.17 8.70 4.97
C TYR A 106 6.42 10.00 5.27
N ARG A 107 6.95 11.12 4.80
CA ARG A 107 6.37 12.45 5.00
C ARG A 107 5.00 12.58 4.35
N LEU A 108 4.06 13.13 5.11
CA LEU A 108 2.66 13.29 4.71
C LEU A 108 2.35 14.72 4.26
N ALA A 109 1.39 14.83 3.38
CA ALA A 109 0.75 16.09 3.00
C ALA A 109 -0.31 16.51 4.05
N PRO A 110 -0.65 17.78 4.13
CA PRO A 110 -0.15 18.92 3.35
C PRO A 110 1.18 19.48 3.81
N GLU A 111 1.72 19.02 4.95
CA GLU A 111 2.98 19.51 5.51
C GLU A 111 4.15 19.28 4.54
N HIS A 112 4.11 18.14 3.85
CA HIS A 112 5.09 17.74 2.85
C HIS A 112 4.38 17.18 1.62
N PRO A 113 3.95 18.06 0.69
CA PRO A 113 3.25 17.63 -0.52
C PRO A 113 4.16 16.84 -1.47
N PHE A 114 3.60 16.33 -2.55
CA PHE A 114 4.33 15.69 -3.63
C PHE A 114 5.51 16.57 -4.10
N PRO A 115 6.72 16.00 -4.29
CA PRO A 115 7.03 14.54 -4.33
C PRO A 115 7.59 13.95 -3.02
N ALA A 116 7.43 14.58 -1.86
CA ALA A 116 8.12 14.22 -0.63
C ALA A 116 8.02 12.71 -0.27
N ALA A 117 6.84 12.11 -0.39
CA ALA A 117 6.65 10.68 -0.11
C ALA A 117 7.44 9.77 -1.07
N VAL A 118 7.52 10.16 -2.35
CA VAL A 118 8.31 9.43 -3.36
C VAL A 118 9.80 9.52 -3.05
N ASP A 119 10.28 10.73 -2.69
CA ASP A 119 11.68 10.95 -2.33
C ASP A 119 12.08 10.10 -1.12
N ASP A 120 11.20 10.01 -0.11
CA ASP A 120 11.42 9.19 1.08
C ASP A 120 11.47 7.70 0.74
N ALA A 121 10.56 7.21 -0.08
CA ALA A 121 10.54 5.81 -0.50
C ALA A 121 11.79 5.44 -1.31
N VAL A 122 12.24 6.31 -2.21
CA VAL A 122 13.49 6.12 -2.97
C VAL A 122 14.71 6.19 -2.04
N ALA A 123 14.74 7.11 -1.07
CA ALA A 123 15.83 7.20 -0.08
C ALA A 123 15.94 5.92 0.75
N ALA A 124 14.81 5.39 1.25
CA ALA A 124 14.76 4.14 1.98
C ALA A 124 15.24 2.95 1.13
N TYR A 125 14.85 2.87 -0.13
CA TYR A 125 15.34 1.82 -1.03
C TYR A 125 16.86 1.92 -1.25
N ARG A 126 17.40 3.12 -1.50
CA ARG A 126 18.86 3.34 -1.62
C ARG A 126 19.60 2.93 -0.33
N TRP A 127 19.00 3.25 0.82
CA TRP A 127 19.55 2.84 2.10
C TRP A 127 19.59 1.30 2.23
N LEU A 128 18.54 0.59 1.83
CA LEU A 128 18.55 -0.89 1.80
C LEU A 128 19.69 -1.45 0.94
N LEU A 129 19.93 -0.85 -0.24
CA LEU A 129 21.06 -1.24 -1.08
C LEU A 129 22.42 -0.98 -0.40
N SER A 130 22.55 0.11 0.36
CA SER A 130 23.78 0.42 1.12
C SER A 130 24.04 -0.54 2.28
N GLN A 131 23.00 -1.28 2.73
CA GLN A 131 23.13 -2.36 3.72
C GLN A 131 23.57 -3.70 3.08
N ASN A 132 24.06 -3.69 1.85
CA ASN A 132 24.47 -4.87 1.08
C ASN A 132 23.34 -5.88 0.80
N LEU A 133 22.09 -5.43 0.83
CA LEU A 133 20.95 -6.25 0.42
C LEU A 133 20.90 -6.36 -1.11
N LYS A 134 20.70 -7.58 -1.59
CA LYS A 134 20.57 -7.82 -3.04
C LYS A 134 19.21 -7.29 -3.53
N PRO A 135 19.18 -6.52 -4.64
CA PRO A 135 17.90 -6.05 -5.22
C PRO A 135 16.88 -7.17 -5.44
N SER A 136 17.34 -8.35 -5.87
CA SER A 136 16.52 -9.55 -6.07
C SER A 136 15.91 -10.12 -4.78
N ARG A 137 16.25 -9.58 -3.62
CA ARG A 137 15.73 -9.94 -2.30
C ARG A 137 14.87 -8.84 -1.68
N ILE A 138 14.69 -7.71 -2.39
CA ILE A 138 13.89 -6.58 -1.93
C ILE A 138 12.56 -6.56 -2.69
N VAL A 139 11.49 -6.44 -1.96
CA VAL A 139 10.12 -6.25 -2.45
C VAL A 139 9.68 -4.85 -2.09
N VAL A 140 9.01 -4.13 -2.99
CA VAL A 140 8.35 -2.86 -2.68
C VAL A 140 6.86 -3.11 -2.65
N ALA A 141 6.22 -2.80 -1.52
CA ALA A 141 4.79 -3.06 -1.34
C ALA A 141 4.09 -1.90 -0.64
N GLY A 142 2.77 -1.85 -0.81
CA GLY A 142 1.94 -0.88 -0.11
C GLY A 142 0.46 -1.05 -0.42
N ASP A 143 -0.36 -0.38 0.35
CA ASP A 143 -1.82 -0.41 0.24
C ASP A 143 -2.39 0.97 -0.07
N SER A 144 -3.49 1.05 -0.82
CA SER A 144 -4.18 2.30 -1.13
C SER A 144 -3.23 3.35 -1.74
N ALA A 145 -3.08 4.51 -1.12
CA ALA A 145 -2.07 5.51 -1.48
C ALA A 145 -0.65 4.93 -1.45
N GLY A 146 -0.32 4.09 -0.45
CA GLY A 146 0.94 3.37 -0.38
C GLY A 146 1.13 2.37 -1.52
N GLY A 147 0.06 1.78 -2.05
CA GLY A 147 0.07 0.95 -3.26
C GLY A 147 0.39 1.77 -4.51
N GLY A 148 -0.19 2.97 -4.63
CA GLY A 148 0.18 3.96 -5.64
C GLY A 148 1.63 4.41 -5.50
N LEU A 149 2.07 4.68 -4.26
CA LEU A 149 3.46 5.06 -3.95
C LEU A 149 4.44 3.92 -4.26
N ALA A 150 4.06 2.67 -4.07
CA ALA A 150 4.87 1.52 -4.45
C ALA A 150 5.12 1.50 -5.97
N LEU A 151 4.08 1.68 -6.78
CA LEU A 151 4.23 1.80 -8.24
C LEU A 151 5.07 3.01 -8.64
N ALA A 152 4.82 4.18 -8.04
CA ALA A 152 5.59 5.40 -8.28
C ALA A 152 7.07 5.21 -7.91
N THR A 153 7.34 4.53 -6.80
CA THR A 153 8.71 4.18 -6.38
C THR A 153 9.39 3.31 -7.43
N LEU A 154 8.74 2.24 -7.92
CA LEU A 154 9.27 1.37 -8.96
C LEU A 154 9.62 2.14 -10.24
N VAL A 155 8.75 3.07 -10.66
CA VAL A 155 9.00 3.97 -11.79
C VAL A 155 10.21 4.86 -11.53
N ALA A 156 10.26 5.51 -10.36
CA ALA A 156 11.36 6.42 -9.99
C ALA A 156 12.70 5.67 -9.90
N LEU A 157 12.73 4.45 -9.37
CA LEU A 157 13.95 3.61 -9.32
C LEU A 157 14.46 3.27 -10.71
N ARG A 158 13.56 2.86 -11.62
CA ARG A 158 13.91 2.57 -13.02
C ARG A 158 14.46 3.81 -13.72
N ASP A 159 13.79 4.97 -13.59
CA ASP A 159 14.18 6.20 -14.25
C ASP A 159 15.52 6.72 -13.72
N ALA A 160 15.80 6.51 -12.44
CA ALA A 160 17.09 6.77 -11.82
C ALA A 160 18.17 5.70 -12.14
N LYS A 161 17.83 4.68 -12.94
CA LYS A 161 18.72 3.53 -13.28
C LYS A 161 19.27 2.82 -12.06
N LEU A 162 18.51 2.78 -10.97
CA LEU A 162 18.84 1.99 -9.79
C LEU A 162 18.53 0.51 -10.05
N PRO A 163 19.24 -0.42 -9.38
CA PRO A 163 18.93 -1.84 -9.48
C PRO A 163 17.46 -2.10 -9.13
N SER A 164 16.77 -2.87 -10.00
CA SER A 164 15.33 -3.18 -9.82
C SER A 164 15.10 -4.10 -8.62
N PRO A 165 14.11 -3.85 -7.76
CA PRO A 165 13.67 -4.84 -6.77
C PRO A 165 13.13 -6.10 -7.44
N ALA A 166 12.96 -7.18 -6.66
CA ALA A 166 12.45 -8.46 -7.14
C ALA A 166 11.06 -8.34 -7.74
N VAL A 167 10.14 -7.72 -7.00
CA VAL A 167 8.73 -7.56 -7.36
C VAL A 167 8.11 -6.32 -6.70
N GLY A 168 6.95 -5.90 -7.22
CA GLY A 168 6.04 -4.96 -6.57
C GLY A 168 4.76 -5.68 -6.09
N VAL A 169 4.23 -5.26 -4.93
CA VAL A 169 2.96 -5.75 -4.40
C VAL A 169 2.07 -4.56 -4.03
N CYS A 170 0.89 -4.48 -4.66
CA CYS A 170 -0.01 -3.35 -4.48
C CYS A 170 -1.39 -3.84 -4.03
N LEU A 171 -1.85 -3.36 -2.88
CA LEU A 171 -3.14 -3.71 -2.29
C LEU A 171 -4.10 -2.55 -2.51
N SER A 172 -5.17 -2.75 -3.28
CA SER A 172 -6.15 -1.69 -3.59
C SER A 172 -5.49 -0.36 -3.99
N PRO A 173 -4.50 -0.33 -4.93
CA PRO A 173 -3.68 0.84 -5.15
C PRO A 173 -4.46 2.03 -5.69
N TRP A 174 -4.24 3.23 -5.11
CA TRP A 174 -4.73 4.48 -5.65
C TRP A 174 -3.74 5.03 -6.68
N THR A 175 -4.12 5.01 -7.96
CA THR A 175 -3.23 5.29 -9.09
C THR A 175 -3.67 6.46 -9.96
N ASP A 176 -4.89 6.98 -9.76
CA ASP A 176 -5.51 8.04 -10.54
C ASP A 176 -5.96 9.19 -9.65
N MET A 177 -5.24 10.31 -9.68
CA MET A 177 -5.57 11.50 -8.87
C MET A 177 -6.76 12.29 -9.40
N GLU A 178 -7.28 11.99 -10.61
CA GLU A 178 -8.49 12.60 -11.15
C GLU A 178 -9.78 11.86 -10.75
N GLY A 179 -9.65 10.60 -10.30
CA GLY A 179 -10.78 9.78 -9.88
C GLY A 179 -11.82 9.59 -10.99
N ILE A 180 -11.37 9.29 -12.23
CA ILE A 180 -12.23 9.15 -13.41
C ILE A 180 -12.60 7.71 -13.72
N GLY A 181 -12.14 6.73 -12.94
CA GLY A 181 -12.55 5.33 -13.08
C GLY A 181 -14.07 5.16 -12.90
N GLY A 182 -14.70 4.30 -13.69
CA GLY A 182 -16.15 4.03 -13.63
C GLY A 182 -16.58 3.48 -12.26
N SER A 183 -15.69 2.73 -11.59
CA SER A 183 -15.93 2.18 -10.24
C SER A 183 -16.12 3.27 -9.18
N MET A 184 -15.57 4.47 -9.36
CA MET A 184 -15.85 5.63 -8.50
C MET A 184 -17.34 5.96 -8.37
N THR A 185 -18.14 5.62 -9.39
CA THR A 185 -19.58 5.79 -9.40
C THR A 185 -20.31 4.48 -9.15
N THR A 186 -19.93 3.42 -9.85
CA THR A 186 -20.67 2.14 -9.81
C THR A 186 -20.51 1.41 -8.50
N LYS A 187 -19.41 1.62 -7.78
CA LYS A 187 -19.10 1.01 -6.47
C LYS A 187 -19.27 1.94 -5.27
N ALA A 188 -19.65 3.19 -5.47
CA ALA A 188 -19.78 4.18 -4.39
C ALA A 188 -20.73 3.77 -3.25
N LYS A 189 -21.76 2.95 -3.53
CA LYS A 189 -22.68 2.45 -2.49
C LYS A 189 -22.17 1.19 -1.79
N GLU A 190 -21.29 0.44 -2.45
CA GLU A 190 -20.73 -0.81 -1.95
C GLU A 190 -19.49 -0.54 -1.07
N ASP A 191 -18.68 0.46 -1.46
CA ASP A 191 -17.49 0.84 -0.72
C ASP A 191 -17.85 1.56 0.60
N PRO A 192 -17.49 0.97 1.76
CA PRO A 192 -17.91 1.52 3.04
C PRO A 192 -17.13 2.75 3.50
N ILE A 193 -16.02 3.10 2.83
CA ILE A 193 -15.11 4.15 3.31
C ILE A 193 -14.57 5.04 2.20
N VAL A 194 -14.15 4.51 1.05
CA VAL A 194 -13.51 5.31 0.00
C VAL A 194 -14.57 5.92 -0.92
N GLN A 195 -14.59 7.26 -0.97
CA GLN A 195 -15.51 8.01 -1.82
C GLN A 195 -14.73 8.98 -2.71
N ARG A 196 -15.24 9.22 -3.92
CA ARG A 196 -14.57 10.06 -4.93
C ARG A 196 -14.22 11.45 -4.41
N GLU A 197 -15.16 12.12 -3.74
CA GLU A 197 -14.98 13.48 -3.21
C GLU A 197 -13.87 13.52 -2.14
N MET A 198 -13.81 12.50 -1.29
CA MET A 198 -12.75 12.35 -0.30
C MET A 198 -11.38 12.21 -0.97
N LEU A 199 -11.27 11.34 -1.99
CA LEU A 199 -10.02 11.15 -2.74
C LEU A 199 -9.59 12.44 -3.44
N LEU A 200 -10.49 13.17 -4.08
CA LEU A 200 -10.18 14.45 -4.71
C LEU A 200 -9.71 15.51 -3.69
N GLY A 201 -10.29 15.52 -2.50
CA GLY A 201 -9.82 16.37 -1.39
C GLY A 201 -8.39 16.02 -0.96
N MET A 202 -8.09 14.74 -0.79
CA MET A 202 -6.74 14.25 -0.46
C MET A 202 -5.75 14.50 -1.59
N ALA A 203 -6.15 14.28 -2.86
CA ALA A 203 -5.33 14.59 -4.02
C ALA A 203 -4.92 16.06 -4.07
N LYS A 204 -5.84 16.97 -3.76
CA LYS A 204 -5.54 18.40 -3.70
C LYS A 204 -4.48 18.73 -2.63
N LEU A 205 -4.58 18.12 -1.46
CA LEU A 205 -3.59 18.31 -0.39
C LEU A 205 -2.23 17.71 -0.78
N TYR A 206 -2.23 16.53 -1.40
CA TYR A 206 -1.00 15.84 -1.81
C TYR A 206 -0.29 16.54 -2.97
N LEU A 207 -1.03 16.92 -4.01
CA LEU A 207 -0.46 17.53 -5.23
C LEU A 207 -0.04 18.99 -5.05
N GLY A 208 -0.72 19.74 -4.17
CA GLY A 208 -0.57 21.19 -4.13
C GLY A 208 -0.95 21.81 -5.49
N GLN A 209 0.02 22.31 -6.23
CA GLN A 209 -0.16 22.92 -7.55
C GLN A 209 0.32 22.00 -8.70
N GLN A 210 0.69 20.76 -8.41
CA GLN A 210 1.19 19.83 -9.42
C GLN A 210 0.08 19.25 -10.28
N ASP A 211 0.43 18.80 -11.48
CA ASP A 211 -0.49 18.15 -12.42
C ASP A 211 -1.04 16.85 -11.81
N PRO A 212 -2.36 16.63 -11.77
CA PRO A 212 -2.97 15.39 -11.30
C PRO A 212 -2.58 14.16 -12.14
N ARG A 213 -2.01 14.37 -13.31
CA ARG A 213 -1.43 13.30 -14.17
C ARG A 213 0.07 13.18 -14.07
N ALA A 214 0.71 13.88 -13.14
CA ALA A 214 2.15 13.74 -12.91
C ALA A 214 2.50 12.26 -12.68
N PRO A 215 3.43 11.65 -13.46
CA PRO A 215 3.64 10.19 -13.48
C PRO A 215 3.99 9.57 -12.14
N LEU A 216 4.68 10.30 -11.27
CA LEU A 216 5.05 9.82 -9.93
C LEU A 216 4.01 10.14 -8.86
N ALA A 217 2.99 10.97 -9.15
CA ALA A 217 1.85 11.17 -8.28
C ALA A 217 0.70 10.23 -8.65
N ALA A 218 0.48 10.04 -9.93
CA ALA A 218 -0.57 9.21 -10.50
C ALA A 218 0.05 8.16 -11.46
N PRO A 219 0.57 7.04 -10.92
CA PRO A 219 1.33 6.06 -11.70
C PRO A 219 0.51 5.38 -12.80
N LEU A 220 -0.80 5.53 -12.82
CA LEU A 220 -1.63 5.16 -13.96
C LEU A 220 -1.15 5.84 -15.26
N TYR A 221 -0.65 7.06 -15.19
CA TYR A 221 -0.20 7.84 -16.37
C TYR A 221 1.31 7.71 -16.64
N ALA A 222 2.02 6.93 -15.83
CA ALA A 222 3.45 6.69 -16.03
C ALA A 222 3.73 5.78 -17.24
N ASP A 223 4.98 5.82 -17.72
CA ASP A 223 5.54 4.75 -18.53
C ASP A 223 5.88 3.57 -17.62
N LEU A 224 5.18 2.45 -17.81
CA LEU A 224 5.34 1.25 -16.98
C LEU A 224 6.32 0.22 -17.57
N ARG A 225 6.96 0.50 -18.72
CA ARG A 225 7.96 -0.40 -19.31
C ARG A 225 9.11 -0.67 -18.37
N GLY A 226 9.54 -1.93 -18.31
CA GLY A 226 10.72 -2.35 -17.55
C GLY A 226 10.51 -2.43 -16.02
N LEU A 227 9.28 -2.30 -15.53
CA LEU A 227 8.97 -2.59 -14.12
C LEU A 227 9.12 -4.10 -13.84
N PRO A 228 9.48 -4.47 -12.59
CA PRO A 228 9.53 -5.86 -12.16
C PRO A 228 8.13 -6.49 -12.18
N PRO A 229 8.00 -7.81 -12.02
CA PRO A 229 6.70 -8.46 -11.86
C PRO A 229 5.88 -7.83 -10.73
N LEU A 230 4.56 -7.74 -10.93
CA LEU A 230 3.63 -7.12 -9.98
C LEU A 230 2.57 -8.12 -9.53
N LEU A 231 2.22 -8.08 -8.25
CA LEU A 231 0.97 -8.60 -7.72
C LEU A 231 0.07 -7.42 -7.35
N ILE A 232 -1.14 -7.39 -7.88
CA ILE A 232 -2.15 -6.40 -7.52
C ILE A 232 -3.36 -7.14 -6.99
N GLN A 233 -3.73 -6.86 -5.73
CA GLN A 233 -4.97 -7.36 -5.14
C GLN A 233 -5.96 -6.21 -4.96
N VAL A 234 -7.22 -6.44 -5.30
CA VAL A 234 -8.29 -5.44 -5.19
C VAL A 234 -9.62 -6.12 -4.89
N GLY A 235 -10.46 -5.49 -4.08
CA GLY A 235 -11.81 -5.97 -3.82
C GLY A 235 -12.79 -5.66 -4.94
N SER A 236 -13.79 -6.51 -5.15
CA SER A 236 -14.84 -6.22 -6.14
C SER A 236 -15.86 -5.18 -5.65
N ALA A 237 -15.87 -4.87 -4.34
CA ALA A 237 -16.80 -3.94 -3.69
C ALA A 237 -16.12 -2.63 -3.27
N GLU A 238 -15.14 -2.15 -4.06
CA GLU A 238 -14.45 -0.88 -3.77
C GLU A 238 -14.37 0.07 -4.96
N THR A 239 -14.29 1.36 -4.67
CA THR A 239 -14.23 2.42 -5.68
C THR A 239 -12.91 2.43 -6.46
N LEU A 240 -11.81 1.93 -5.89
CA LEU A 240 -10.49 1.81 -6.55
C LEU A 240 -10.32 0.55 -7.42
N LEU A 241 -11.42 -0.18 -7.69
CA LEU A 241 -11.37 -1.35 -8.58
C LEU A 241 -10.81 -0.97 -9.97
N ASP A 242 -11.27 0.14 -10.56
CA ASP A 242 -10.82 0.56 -11.87
C ASP A 242 -9.39 1.12 -11.87
N ASP A 243 -8.91 1.66 -10.77
CA ASP A 243 -7.51 2.06 -10.61
C ASP A 243 -6.60 0.84 -10.81
N SER A 244 -6.96 -0.28 -10.17
CA SER A 244 -6.23 -1.54 -10.24
C SER A 244 -6.32 -2.21 -11.61
N THR A 245 -7.51 -2.26 -12.21
CA THR A 245 -7.70 -2.90 -13.52
C THR A 245 -7.03 -2.09 -14.62
N ARG A 246 -7.19 -0.76 -14.63
CA ARG A 246 -6.60 0.15 -15.62
C ARG A 246 -5.07 0.14 -15.59
N VAL A 247 -4.47 0.21 -14.40
CA VAL A 247 -2.99 0.15 -14.30
C VAL A 247 -2.46 -1.22 -14.70
N THR A 248 -3.19 -2.30 -14.38
CA THR A 248 -2.85 -3.66 -14.82
C THR A 248 -2.87 -3.78 -16.35
N GLU A 249 -3.92 -3.31 -17.01
CA GLU A 249 -4.02 -3.33 -18.46
C GLU A 249 -2.87 -2.58 -19.13
N ARG A 250 -2.57 -1.37 -18.62
CA ARG A 250 -1.45 -0.57 -19.13
C ARG A 250 -0.10 -1.26 -18.93
N ALA A 251 0.13 -1.86 -17.76
CA ALA A 251 1.38 -2.56 -17.47
C ALA A 251 1.55 -3.80 -18.37
N LYS A 252 0.49 -4.61 -18.52
CA LYS A 252 0.49 -5.77 -19.42
C LYS A 252 0.71 -5.37 -20.88
N ALA A 253 0.09 -4.28 -21.33
CA ALA A 253 0.23 -3.79 -22.72
C ALA A 253 1.68 -3.42 -23.08
N VAL A 254 2.53 -3.11 -22.09
CA VAL A 254 3.95 -2.80 -22.31
C VAL A 254 4.89 -3.93 -21.85
N GLY A 255 4.37 -5.14 -21.63
CA GLY A 255 5.16 -6.35 -21.37
C GLY A 255 5.51 -6.59 -19.91
N VAL A 256 4.96 -5.86 -18.95
CA VAL A 256 5.13 -6.14 -17.52
C VAL A 256 4.29 -7.35 -17.12
N LYS A 257 4.86 -8.28 -16.36
CA LYS A 257 4.11 -9.40 -15.78
C LYS A 257 3.28 -8.89 -14.61
N VAL A 258 1.96 -9.05 -14.68
CA VAL A 258 1.06 -8.63 -13.60
C VAL A 258 0.08 -9.74 -13.29
N ASP A 259 0.08 -10.18 -12.05
CA ASP A 259 -0.96 -10.99 -11.44
C ASP A 259 -1.98 -10.03 -10.81
N LEU A 260 -3.15 -9.90 -11.44
CA LEU A 260 -4.29 -9.16 -10.89
C LEU A 260 -5.25 -10.15 -10.23
N GLU A 261 -5.52 -9.94 -8.97
CA GLU A 261 -6.48 -10.72 -8.19
C GLU A 261 -7.64 -9.81 -7.73
N VAL A 262 -8.80 -9.98 -8.35
CA VAL A 262 -10.04 -9.31 -7.92
C VAL A 262 -10.76 -10.25 -6.95
N TRP A 263 -10.83 -9.87 -5.68
CA TRP A 263 -11.45 -10.68 -4.64
C TRP A 263 -12.94 -10.35 -4.50
N ASP A 264 -13.77 -11.37 -4.74
CA ASP A 264 -15.23 -11.20 -4.73
C ASP A 264 -15.76 -10.72 -3.38
N GLN A 265 -16.60 -9.69 -3.42
CA GLN A 265 -17.23 -9.00 -2.28
C GLN A 265 -16.25 -8.33 -1.31
N MET A 266 -14.94 -8.39 -1.52
CA MET A 266 -14.00 -7.73 -0.63
C MET A 266 -14.04 -6.21 -0.83
N ILE A 267 -13.85 -5.52 0.31
CA ILE A 267 -13.83 -4.06 0.44
C ILE A 267 -12.39 -3.53 0.37
N HIS A 268 -12.23 -2.23 0.33
CA HIS A 268 -10.94 -1.56 0.25
C HIS A 268 -9.96 -2.05 1.34
N VAL A 269 -8.78 -2.52 0.93
CA VAL A 269 -7.70 -3.02 1.82
C VAL A 269 -8.22 -3.95 2.93
N TRP A 270 -9.03 -4.95 2.58
CA TRP A 270 -9.60 -5.92 3.53
C TRP A 270 -8.53 -6.70 4.32
N GLN A 271 -7.29 -6.69 3.85
CA GLN A 271 -6.14 -7.29 4.53
C GLN A 271 -5.88 -6.67 5.91
N LEU A 272 -6.25 -5.40 6.14
CA LEU A 272 -6.17 -4.75 7.45
C LEU A 272 -7.01 -5.47 8.51
N PHE A 273 -8.05 -6.16 8.07
CA PHE A 273 -8.95 -6.91 8.95
C PHE A 273 -8.57 -8.38 9.11
N ALA A 274 -7.37 -8.80 8.69
CA ALA A 274 -6.90 -10.18 8.84
C ALA A 274 -7.03 -10.76 10.27
N PRO A 275 -6.94 -9.97 11.36
CA PRO A 275 -7.22 -10.46 12.70
C PRO A 275 -8.61 -11.03 12.93
N ILE A 276 -9.61 -10.56 12.17
CA ILE A 276 -11.03 -10.96 12.32
C ILE A 276 -11.64 -11.50 11.04
N LEU A 277 -11.08 -11.21 9.87
CA LEU A 277 -11.58 -11.56 8.54
C LEU A 277 -10.70 -12.63 7.90
N PRO A 278 -11.22 -13.88 7.74
CA PRO A 278 -10.42 -14.97 7.14
C PRO A 278 -9.90 -14.67 5.75
N GLU A 279 -10.66 -13.98 4.91
CA GLU A 279 -10.24 -13.57 3.56
C GLU A 279 -9.07 -12.59 3.59
N GLY A 280 -8.96 -11.77 4.64
CA GLY A 280 -7.80 -10.91 4.86
C GLY A 280 -6.53 -11.72 5.10
N GLN A 281 -6.61 -12.75 5.96
CA GLN A 281 -5.50 -13.65 6.22
C GLN A 281 -5.12 -14.47 4.97
N GLN A 282 -6.10 -14.99 4.22
CA GLN A 282 -5.86 -15.71 2.97
C GLN A 282 -5.15 -14.85 1.93
N ALA A 283 -5.57 -13.59 1.79
CA ALA A 283 -4.92 -12.65 0.89
C ALA A 283 -3.46 -12.39 1.28
N ILE A 284 -3.17 -12.24 2.58
CA ILE A 284 -1.81 -12.10 3.10
C ILE A 284 -0.96 -13.35 2.83
N GLU A 285 -1.52 -14.54 2.99
CA GLU A 285 -0.83 -15.80 2.69
C GLU A 285 -0.47 -15.92 1.21
N ARG A 286 -1.38 -15.51 0.32
CA ARG A 286 -1.14 -15.46 -1.12
C ARG A 286 -0.04 -14.46 -1.48
N ILE A 287 -0.02 -13.27 -0.86
CA ILE A 287 1.07 -12.30 -0.99
C ILE A 287 2.41 -12.93 -0.55
N GLY A 288 2.41 -13.58 0.61
CA GLY A 288 3.60 -14.25 1.14
C GLY A 288 4.14 -15.32 0.20
N GLN A 289 3.26 -16.13 -0.42
CA GLN A 289 3.63 -17.11 -1.43
C GLN A 289 4.29 -16.43 -2.63
N PHE A 290 3.66 -15.40 -3.20
CA PHE A 290 4.18 -14.65 -4.35
C PHE A 290 5.57 -14.07 -4.07
N ILE A 291 5.77 -13.50 -2.88
CA ILE A 291 7.07 -12.96 -2.46
C ILE A 291 8.12 -14.05 -2.40
N ARG A 292 7.83 -15.20 -1.78
CA ARG A 292 8.79 -16.30 -1.67
C ARG A 292 9.20 -16.88 -3.03
N GLU A 293 8.25 -16.99 -3.95
CA GLU A 293 8.48 -17.50 -5.31
C GLU A 293 9.44 -16.60 -6.12
N HIS A 294 9.42 -15.30 -5.87
CA HIS A 294 10.21 -14.32 -6.63
C HIS A 294 11.48 -13.84 -5.92
N THR A 295 11.69 -14.26 -4.67
CA THR A 295 12.86 -13.88 -3.86
C THR A 295 13.66 -15.09 -3.37
N ALA A 296 13.56 -16.22 -4.05
CA ALA A 296 14.25 -17.46 -3.70
C ALA A 296 15.79 -17.38 -3.86
#